data_6ecb2664e59bba6d0b55e7f0f78a69d8
#
_entry.id   6ecb2664e59bba6d0b55e7f0f78a69d8
#
_cell.length_a   1.000
_cell.length_b   1.000
_cell.length_c   1.000
_cell.angle_alpha   90.00
_cell.angle_beta   90.00
_cell.angle_gamma   90.00
#
_symmetry.space_group_name_H-M   'P 1'
#
loop_
_entity.id
_entity.type
_entity.pdbx_description
1 polymer ?
#
loop_
_entity_poly.entity_id
_entity_poly.type
_entity_poly.pdbx_seq_one_letter_code
_entity_poly.pdbx_strand_id
1 'polypeptide(L)'
;PLIKGCDSDFYILGWGVPTFDSHYIFNFLVHTKTGDRGSWNPTGYSDPAVDAMIVSLESETDLAVRNATIAKIWAAIQAQQMYLPIHNQVLNWGMKDKIDFPVQPEDQPHFQFLTFK
;
A
#
# COMPACT_ATOMS: atom_id res chain seq x y z
N PRO A 1 0.81 -5.40 -18.61
CA PRO A 1 2.10 -5.20 -18.01
C PRO A 1 2.49 -6.40 -17.15
N LEU A 2 3.78 -6.75 -17.16
CA LEU A 2 4.37 -7.97 -16.60
C LEU A 2 3.91 -8.29 -15.17
N ILE A 3 3.91 -7.32 -14.27
CA ILE A 3 3.55 -7.53 -12.86
C ILE A 3 2.09 -7.98 -12.70
N LYS A 4 1.14 -7.32 -13.35
CA LYS A 4 -0.30 -7.67 -13.24
C LYS A 4 -0.66 -9.00 -13.91
N GLY A 5 0.14 -9.43 -14.88
CA GLY A 5 -0.01 -10.71 -15.58
C GLY A 5 0.65 -11.88 -14.86
N CYS A 6 1.36 -11.65 -13.76
CA CYS A 6 2.20 -12.65 -13.09
C CYS A 6 3.27 -13.26 -14.02
N ASP A 7 3.82 -12.45 -14.93
CA ASP A 7 4.81 -12.87 -15.93
C ASP A 7 6.25 -12.68 -15.42
N SER A 8 6.45 -12.40 -14.15
CA SER A 8 7.75 -12.19 -13.53
C SER A 8 7.82 -12.88 -12.17
N ASP A 9 8.87 -13.68 -11.96
CA ASP A 9 9.10 -14.41 -10.72
C ASP A 9 9.70 -13.52 -9.61
N PHE A 10 10.37 -12.43 -9.99
CA PHE A 10 10.98 -11.48 -9.05
C PHE A 10 11.02 -10.06 -9.60
N TYR A 11 10.61 -9.10 -8.77
CA TYR A 11 10.60 -7.68 -9.15
C TYR A 11 10.67 -6.77 -7.91
N ILE A 12 11.06 -5.52 -8.11
CA ILE A 12 11.03 -4.48 -7.09
C ILE A 12 9.86 -3.55 -7.39
N LEU A 13 9.07 -3.23 -6.38
CA LEU A 13 7.93 -2.33 -6.46
C LEU A 13 7.99 -1.29 -5.34
N GLY A 14 7.87 -0.02 -5.69
CA GLY A 14 7.57 1.05 -4.74
C GLY A 14 6.07 1.16 -4.53
N TRP A 15 5.65 1.41 -3.28
CA TRP A 15 4.24 1.58 -2.95
C TRP A 15 4.04 2.72 -1.96
N GLY A 16 3.26 3.71 -2.34
CA GLY A 16 2.82 4.79 -1.47
C GLY A 16 1.52 4.45 -0.75
N VAL A 17 1.37 4.89 0.49
CA VAL A 17 0.18 4.67 1.31
C VAL A 17 -0.42 6.01 1.70
N PRO A 18 -1.28 6.62 0.84
CA PRO A 18 -1.81 7.97 1.08
C PRO A 18 -2.70 8.07 2.32
N THR A 19 -3.24 6.95 2.79
CA THR A 19 -4.06 6.90 4.01
C THR A 19 -3.23 6.75 5.29
N PHE A 20 -1.93 6.48 5.19
CA PHE A 20 -1.03 6.12 6.30
C PHE A 20 -1.55 4.92 7.14
N ASP A 21 -2.41 4.08 6.56
CA ASP A 21 -3.01 2.92 7.19
C ASP A 21 -2.67 1.62 6.45
N SER A 22 -2.27 0.58 7.18
CA SER A 22 -1.91 -0.71 6.60
C SER A 22 -3.04 -1.37 5.80
N HIS A 23 -4.29 -1.08 6.11
CA HIS A 23 -5.44 -1.61 5.36
C HIS A 23 -5.33 -1.29 3.86
N TYR A 24 -4.80 -0.11 3.49
CA TYR A 24 -4.59 0.26 2.10
C TYR A 24 -3.69 -0.74 1.36
N ILE A 25 -2.56 -1.10 1.97
CA ILE A 25 -1.65 -2.12 1.42
C ILE A 25 -2.36 -3.47 1.31
N PHE A 26 -3.04 -3.89 2.37
CA PHE A 26 -3.69 -5.18 2.41
C PHE A 26 -4.77 -5.32 1.35
N ASN A 27 -5.59 -4.29 1.18
CA ASN A 27 -6.69 -4.32 0.21
C ASN A 27 -6.19 -4.41 -1.25
N PHE A 28 -5.07 -3.77 -1.59
CA PHE A 28 -4.56 -3.74 -2.95
C PHE A 28 -3.53 -4.83 -3.27
N LEU A 29 -2.62 -5.12 -2.33
CA LEU A 29 -1.46 -5.96 -2.59
C LEU A 29 -1.58 -7.37 -2.00
N VAL A 30 -2.42 -7.58 -0.99
CA VAL A 30 -2.47 -8.84 -0.22
C VAL A 30 -3.75 -9.62 -0.47
N HIS A 31 -4.90 -8.96 -0.42
CA HIS A 31 -6.20 -9.62 -0.60
C HIS A 31 -6.21 -10.47 -1.89
N THR A 32 -6.87 -11.60 -1.82
CA THR A 32 -7.15 -12.42 -3.01
C THR A 32 -7.70 -11.55 -4.14
N LYS A 33 -7.19 -11.74 -5.34
CA LYS A 33 -7.61 -10.97 -6.50
C LYS A 33 -9.06 -11.24 -6.85
N THR A 34 -9.90 -10.23 -6.66
CA THR A 34 -11.32 -10.21 -7.03
C THR A 34 -11.59 -9.01 -7.95
N GLY A 35 -12.85 -8.72 -8.29
CA GLY A 35 -13.20 -7.55 -9.09
C GLY A 35 -12.74 -6.23 -8.43
N ASP A 36 -12.91 -6.11 -7.10
CA ASP A 36 -12.71 -4.86 -6.36
C ASP A 36 -11.44 -4.84 -5.51
N ARG A 37 -10.90 -6.02 -5.14
CA ARG A 37 -9.77 -6.14 -4.23
C ARG A 37 -8.63 -6.92 -4.84
N GLY A 38 -7.43 -6.80 -4.27
CA GLY A 38 -6.25 -7.50 -4.74
C GLY A 38 -5.83 -7.13 -6.16
N SER A 39 -6.23 -5.95 -6.65
CA SER A 39 -5.99 -5.51 -8.03
C SER A 39 -4.50 -5.37 -8.38
N TRP A 40 -3.66 -5.25 -7.37
CA TRP A 40 -2.21 -5.21 -7.45
C TRP A 40 -1.52 -6.37 -6.73
N ASN A 41 -2.24 -7.45 -6.42
CA ASN A 41 -1.65 -8.68 -5.90
C ASN A 41 -1.04 -9.49 -7.07
N PRO A 42 0.26 -9.37 -7.32
CA PRO A 42 0.90 -10.05 -8.45
C PRO A 42 1.45 -11.42 -8.05
N THR A 43 1.46 -11.72 -6.75
CA THR A 43 2.03 -12.97 -6.21
C THR A 43 1.11 -14.16 -6.36
N GLY A 44 -0.19 -13.92 -6.69
CA GLY A 44 -1.21 -14.95 -6.70
C GLY A 44 -1.59 -15.46 -5.30
N TYR A 45 -1.15 -14.75 -4.25
CA TYR A 45 -1.52 -15.10 -2.87
C TYR A 45 -3.04 -15.10 -2.70
N SER A 46 -3.54 -16.12 -2.02
CA SER A 46 -4.96 -16.29 -1.72
C SER A 46 -5.11 -17.05 -0.41
N ASP A 47 -5.69 -16.38 0.59
CA ASP A 47 -6.00 -16.95 1.89
C ASP A 47 -7.31 -16.37 2.40
N PRO A 48 -8.41 -17.15 2.41
CA PRO A 48 -9.72 -16.68 2.85
C PRO A 48 -9.75 -16.17 4.30
N ALA A 49 -8.90 -16.70 5.17
CA ALA A 49 -8.83 -16.24 6.56
C ALA A 49 -8.18 -14.85 6.65
N VAL A 50 -7.14 -14.62 5.87
CA VAL A 50 -6.49 -13.29 5.77
C VAL A 50 -7.44 -12.30 5.09
N ASP A 51 -8.12 -12.70 4.03
CA ASP A 51 -9.12 -11.86 3.35
C ASP A 51 -10.22 -11.40 4.30
N ALA A 52 -10.75 -12.31 5.13
CA ALA A 52 -11.76 -11.97 6.14
C ALA A 52 -11.24 -10.97 7.18
N MET A 53 -9.99 -11.10 7.61
CA MET A 53 -9.35 -10.13 8.51
C MET A 53 -9.20 -8.76 7.84
N ILE A 54 -8.80 -8.71 6.58
CA ILE A 54 -8.67 -7.46 5.82
C ILE A 54 -10.02 -6.74 5.73
N VAL A 55 -11.08 -7.48 5.38
CA VAL A 55 -12.45 -6.92 5.30
C VAL A 55 -12.93 -6.42 6.65
N SER A 56 -12.64 -7.11 7.75
CA SER A 56 -13.06 -6.68 9.09
C SER A 56 -12.47 -5.33 9.50
N LEU A 57 -11.30 -4.96 8.98
CA LEU A 57 -10.67 -3.65 9.27
C LEU A 57 -11.47 -2.45 8.73
N GLU A 58 -12.38 -2.64 7.78
CA GLU A 58 -13.16 -1.54 7.18
C GLU A 58 -14.15 -0.93 8.16
N SER A 59 -14.66 -1.72 9.09
CA SER A 59 -15.67 -1.30 10.06
C SER A 59 -15.16 -1.30 11.51
N GLU A 60 -13.95 -1.79 11.76
CA GLU A 60 -13.40 -1.84 13.12
C GLU A 60 -12.94 -0.46 13.59
N THR A 61 -13.54 0.01 14.66
CA THR A 61 -13.28 1.33 15.26
C THR A 61 -12.49 1.25 16.56
N ASP A 62 -12.41 0.09 17.20
CA ASP A 62 -11.56 -0.12 18.37
C ASP A 62 -10.10 -0.23 17.91
N LEU A 63 -9.28 0.73 18.30
CA LEU A 63 -7.87 0.81 17.90
C LEU A 63 -7.05 -0.39 18.38
N ALA A 64 -7.35 -0.95 19.55
CA ALA A 64 -6.61 -2.09 20.09
C ALA A 64 -6.91 -3.35 19.26
N VAL A 65 -8.18 -3.60 18.99
CA VAL A 65 -8.63 -4.71 18.14
C VAL A 65 -8.10 -4.57 16.72
N ARG A 66 -8.20 -3.36 16.16
CA ARG A 66 -7.70 -3.03 14.82
C ARG A 66 -6.20 -3.30 14.69
N ASN A 67 -5.40 -2.78 15.62
CA ASN A 67 -3.94 -2.96 15.60
C ASN A 67 -3.55 -4.44 15.78
N ALA A 68 -4.26 -5.17 16.65
CA ALA A 68 -4.03 -6.61 16.82
C ALA A 68 -4.34 -7.39 15.53
N THR A 69 -5.38 -7.03 14.80
CA THR A 69 -5.74 -7.64 13.52
C THR A 69 -4.69 -7.30 12.45
N ILE A 70 -4.25 -6.05 12.35
CA ILE A 70 -3.17 -5.63 11.45
C ILE A 70 -1.90 -6.45 11.72
N ALA A 71 -1.51 -6.62 12.99
CA ALA A 71 -0.34 -7.41 13.35
C ALA A 71 -0.46 -8.88 12.93
N LYS A 72 -1.64 -9.49 13.05
CA LYS A 72 -1.90 -10.86 12.59
C LYS A 72 -1.76 -10.99 11.07
N ILE A 73 -2.30 -10.03 10.32
CA ILE A 73 -2.19 -10.02 8.85
C ILE A 73 -0.72 -9.91 8.44
N TRP A 74 0.04 -8.98 9.04
CA TRP A 74 1.47 -8.86 8.77
C TRP A 74 2.24 -10.12 9.09
N ALA A 75 1.94 -10.79 10.20
CA ALA A 75 2.57 -12.07 10.56
C ALA A 75 2.29 -13.17 9.53
N ALA A 76 1.05 -13.26 9.02
CA ALA A 76 0.68 -14.21 7.98
C ALA A 76 1.42 -13.95 6.66
N ILE A 77 1.53 -12.69 6.23
CA ILE A 77 2.25 -12.28 5.03
C ILE A 77 3.73 -12.62 5.14
N GLN A 78 4.35 -12.32 6.29
CA GLN A 78 5.77 -12.60 6.53
C GLN A 78 6.06 -14.10 6.58
N ALA A 79 5.17 -14.90 7.17
CA ALA A 79 5.31 -16.35 7.22
C ALA A 79 5.33 -16.98 5.81
N GLN A 80 4.64 -16.37 4.86
CA GLN A 80 4.62 -16.79 3.44
C GLN A 80 5.74 -16.13 2.61
N GLN A 81 6.56 -15.27 3.21
CA GLN A 81 7.62 -14.52 2.50
C GLN A 81 7.12 -13.80 1.24
N MET A 82 5.89 -13.34 1.29
CA MET A 82 5.20 -12.74 0.16
C MET A 82 5.88 -11.46 -0.34
N TYR A 83 6.40 -10.65 0.58
CA TYR A 83 7.14 -9.43 0.31
C TYR A 83 8.39 -9.32 1.18
N LEU A 84 9.46 -8.80 0.59
CA LEU A 84 10.67 -8.42 1.30
C LEU A 84 10.75 -6.89 1.40
N PRO A 85 10.45 -6.28 2.56
CA PRO A 85 10.64 -4.85 2.75
C PRO A 85 12.13 -4.49 2.65
N ILE A 86 12.48 -3.55 1.77
CA ILE A 86 13.88 -3.17 1.52
C ILE A 86 14.20 -1.84 2.22
N HIS A 87 13.41 -0.80 1.96
CA HIS A 87 13.63 0.54 2.53
C HIS A 87 12.38 1.42 2.42
N ASN A 88 12.36 2.48 3.19
CA ASN A 88 11.43 3.59 2.97
C ASN A 88 12.10 4.60 2.04
N GLN A 89 11.47 4.86 0.89
CA GLN A 89 11.98 5.79 -0.08
C GLN A 89 11.82 7.23 0.38
N VAL A 90 12.87 8.02 0.24
CA VAL A 90 12.81 9.47 0.45
C VAL A 90 12.14 10.12 -0.73
N LEU A 91 11.16 10.98 -0.49
CA LEU A 91 10.50 11.76 -1.52
C LEU A 91 11.35 12.98 -1.88
N ASN A 92 11.68 13.13 -3.16
CA ASN A 92 12.44 14.26 -3.69
C ASN A 92 11.62 14.96 -4.77
N TRP A 93 11.41 16.25 -4.60
CA TRP A 93 10.67 17.08 -5.55
C TRP A 93 11.59 18.11 -6.20
N GLY A 94 11.67 18.07 -7.52
CA GLY A 94 12.35 19.09 -8.33
C GLY A 94 11.36 20.12 -8.86
N MET A 95 11.62 21.41 -8.65
CA MET A 95 10.77 22.48 -9.17
C MET A 95 11.61 23.68 -9.64
N LYS A 96 11.01 24.54 -10.46
CA LYS A 96 11.64 25.79 -10.88
C LYS A 96 11.61 26.81 -9.74
N ASP A 97 12.61 27.68 -9.65
CA ASP A 97 12.74 28.71 -8.59
C ASP A 97 11.55 29.67 -8.51
N LYS A 98 10.82 29.83 -9.60
CA LYS A 98 9.61 30.67 -9.67
C LYS A 98 8.36 30.02 -9.09
N ILE A 99 8.45 28.78 -8.68
CA ILE A 99 7.34 28.00 -8.14
C ILE A 99 7.56 27.83 -6.64
N ASP A 100 6.51 28.08 -5.89
CA ASP A 100 6.41 27.69 -4.49
C ASP A 100 5.34 26.61 -4.36
N PHE A 101 5.74 25.47 -3.81
CA PHE A 101 4.88 24.30 -3.71
C PHE A 101 5.16 23.55 -2.41
N PRO A 102 4.20 23.50 -1.47
CA PRO A 102 4.38 22.78 -0.22
C PRO A 102 4.44 21.27 -0.49
N VAL A 103 5.56 20.67 -0.12
CA VAL A 103 5.75 19.22 -0.21
C VAL A 103 4.95 18.56 0.91
N GLN A 104 4.07 17.63 0.53
CA GLN A 104 3.29 16.83 1.46
C GLN A 104 4.02 15.51 1.79
N PRO A 105 3.77 14.91 2.97
CA PRO A 105 4.39 13.63 3.36
C PRO A 105 3.91 12.44 2.52
N GLU A 106 2.71 12.51 1.94
CA GLU A 106 2.23 11.54 0.95
C GLU A 106 2.82 11.85 -0.43
N ASP A 107 3.01 10.83 -1.25
CA ASP A 107 3.54 10.94 -2.62
C ASP A 107 2.47 11.44 -3.61
N GLN A 108 1.71 12.46 -3.22
CA GLN A 108 0.63 13.06 -4.01
C GLN A 108 0.84 14.57 -4.13
N PRO A 109 1.05 15.11 -5.34
CA PRO A 109 1.17 16.55 -5.51
C PRO A 109 -0.20 17.24 -5.43
N HIS A 110 -0.37 18.10 -4.45
CA HIS A 110 -1.58 18.91 -4.26
C HIS A 110 -1.47 20.24 -5.01
N PHE A 111 -1.64 20.22 -6.32
CA PHE A 111 -1.45 21.39 -7.20
C PHE A 111 -2.29 22.60 -6.85
N GLN A 112 -3.40 22.46 -6.11
CA GLN A 112 -4.19 23.58 -5.60
C GLN A 112 -3.42 24.52 -4.66
N PHE A 113 -2.29 24.06 -4.09
CA PHE A 113 -1.44 24.87 -3.22
C PHE A 113 -0.21 25.45 -3.94
N LEU A 114 -0.08 25.20 -5.24
CA LEU A 114 1.00 25.74 -6.04
C LEU A 114 0.81 27.25 -6.24
N THR A 115 1.85 28.03 -5.97
CA THR A 115 1.89 29.47 -6.23
C THR A 115 3.10 29.87 -7.07
N PHE A 116 3.02 31.00 -7.74
CA PHE A 116 4.13 31.59 -8.47
C PHE A 116 4.71 32.74 -7.63
N LYS A 117 6.05 32.76 -7.53
CA LYS A 117 6.79 33.85 -6.89
C LYS A 117 6.89 35.05 -7.81
#